data_54cd329b8644809405ce1f0f2bd93640
#
_entry.id   54cd329b8644809405ce1f0f2bd93640
#
_cell.length_a   1.000
_cell.length_b   1.000
_cell.length_c   1.000
_cell.angle_alpha   90.00
_cell.angle_beta   90.00
_cell.angle_gamma   90.00
#
_symmetry.space_group_name_H-M   'P 1'
#
loop_
_entity.id
_entity.type
_entity.pdbx_description
1 polymer ?
#
loop_
_entity_poly.entity_id
_entity_poly.type
_entity_poly.pdbx_seq_one_letter_code
_entity_poly.pdbx_strand_id
1 'polypeptide(L)'
;EISCSLVGSEMCIRDRTKPEYLFFVCTCGDDTGRTAQLFSSAVARKGWRCAAGYSVTMPNTYVSLPGFDVDDEDVETRKVHNAVARVRFINEEIASRVQTKHYNCHEGALPFTKSYFLRPFFNTFLMSPKPFHATEACIACKKCEKACPVNNIKVTDRPVWGDNCTQCLACYHICPVHAVEYGKVTAKKGQYKGRLLKDL
;
A
#
# COMPACT_ATOMS: atom_id res chain seq x y z
N GLU A 1 0.94 -4.81 10.71
CA GLU A 1 2.02 -5.16 9.79
C GLU A 1 1.86 -4.30 8.56
N ILE A 2 2.78 -3.35 8.37
CA ILE A 2 2.96 -2.76 7.06
C ILE A 2 3.46 -3.93 6.22
N SER A 3 2.62 -4.44 5.33
CA SER A 3 3.04 -5.39 4.32
C SER A 3 3.93 -4.63 3.34
N CYS A 4 5.16 -4.43 3.75
CA CYS A 4 6.23 -4.09 2.86
C CYS A 4 6.58 -5.39 2.15
N SER A 5 6.12 -5.60 0.93
CA SER A 5 6.60 -6.68 0.10
C SER A 5 8.04 -6.37 -0.29
N LEU A 6 8.95 -6.69 0.60
CA LEU A 6 10.38 -6.60 0.40
C LEU A 6 10.85 -7.91 -0.23
N VAL A 7 10.47 -8.13 -1.50
CA VAL A 7 11.10 -9.17 -2.30
C VAL A 7 12.59 -8.84 -2.39
N GLY A 8 13.42 -9.66 -1.74
CA GLY A 8 14.88 -9.51 -1.67
C GLY A 8 15.44 -9.12 -0.31
N SER A 9 14.71 -8.40 0.54
CA SER A 9 15.21 -8.01 1.87
C SER A 9 14.96 -9.06 2.96
N GLU A 10 14.00 -9.95 2.78
CA GLU A 10 13.79 -11.05 3.73
C GLU A 10 15.00 -11.99 3.81
N MET A 11 15.70 -12.21 2.70
CA MET A 11 16.92 -13.03 2.71
C MET A 11 18.05 -12.34 3.49
N CYS A 12 18.29 -11.06 3.28
CA CYS A 12 19.30 -10.31 4.04
C CYS A 12 18.98 -10.20 5.53
N ILE A 13 17.71 -10.13 5.89
CA ILE A 13 17.25 -10.09 7.29
C ILE A 13 17.48 -11.45 7.98
N ARG A 14 17.39 -12.57 7.24
CA ARG A 14 17.65 -13.92 7.76
C ARG A 14 19.14 -14.21 7.96
N ASP A 15 20.01 -13.73 7.08
CA ASP A 15 21.40 -14.18 7.00
C ASP A 15 22.37 -13.48 7.96
N ARG A 16 21.89 -12.69 8.93
CA ARG A 16 22.70 -11.99 9.94
C ARG A 16 23.81 -11.08 9.38
N THR A 17 23.87 -10.87 8.09
CA THR A 17 24.84 -9.96 7.46
C THR A 17 24.42 -8.51 7.71
N LYS A 18 25.33 -7.74 8.28
CA LYS A 18 25.12 -6.30 8.46
C LYS A 18 25.19 -5.61 7.10
N PRO A 19 24.11 -4.94 6.63
CA PRO A 19 24.14 -4.25 5.36
C PRO A 19 25.09 -3.05 5.43
N GLU A 20 25.90 -2.85 4.39
CA GLU A 20 26.75 -1.67 4.26
C GLU A 20 25.93 -0.38 4.06
N TYR A 21 24.86 -0.48 3.28
CA TYR A 21 23.95 0.61 2.98
C TYR A 21 22.52 0.11 3.01
N LEU A 22 21.73 0.61 3.96
CA LEU A 22 20.32 0.26 4.13
C LEU A 22 19.48 1.48 3.90
N PHE A 23 18.56 1.38 2.99
CA PHE A 23 17.54 2.40 2.73
C PHE A 23 16.15 1.78 2.66
N PHE A 24 15.11 2.63 2.68
CA PHE A 24 13.77 2.20 2.35
C PHE A 24 13.08 3.20 1.41
N VAL A 25 12.15 2.68 0.62
CA VAL A 25 11.20 3.48 -0.15
C VAL A 25 9.81 2.99 0.17
N CYS A 26 8.88 3.88 0.46
CA CYS A 26 7.48 3.54 0.69
C CYS A 26 6.56 4.35 -0.22
N THR A 27 5.43 3.77 -0.59
CA THR A 27 4.35 4.47 -1.29
C THR A 27 3.26 4.88 -0.31
N CYS A 28 2.58 5.98 -0.60
CA CYS A 28 1.42 6.44 0.16
C CYS A 28 0.43 7.14 -0.78
N GLY A 29 -0.84 7.15 -0.43
CA GLY A 29 -1.85 7.94 -1.14
C GLY A 29 -1.74 9.43 -0.82
N ASP A 30 -1.62 9.75 0.46
CA ASP A 30 -1.52 11.12 0.95
C ASP A 30 -0.27 11.32 1.81
N ASP A 31 -0.13 10.58 2.90
CA ASP A 31 1.01 10.71 3.80
C ASP A 31 1.48 9.36 4.38
N THR A 32 2.68 9.37 4.94
CA THR A 32 3.31 8.17 5.52
C THR A 32 3.19 8.10 7.03
N GLY A 33 2.68 9.14 7.68
CA GLY A 33 2.76 9.26 9.13
C GLY A 33 4.19 9.07 9.65
N ARG A 34 4.36 8.27 10.69
CA ARG A 34 5.67 7.96 11.30
C ARG A 34 6.33 6.69 10.76
N THR A 35 6.02 6.29 9.53
CA THR A 35 6.59 5.07 8.92
C THR A 35 8.11 5.05 8.94
N ALA A 36 8.76 6.18 8.65
CA ALA A 36 10.21 6.31 8.65
C ALA A 36 10.82 6.01 10.03
N GLN A 37 10.25 6.57 11.09
CA GLN A 37 10.72 6.36 12.47
C GLN A 37 10.46 4.93 12.95
N LEU A 38 9.31 4.37 12.59
CA LEU A 38 8.97 2.98 12.93
C LEU A 38 9.91 2.01 12.24
N PHE A 39 10.20 2.21 10.95
CA PHE A 39 11.16 1.39 10.20
C PHE A 39 12.57 1.52 10.79
N SER A 40 13.04 2.75 10.98
CA SER A 40 14.37 3.03 11.56
C SER A 40 14.54 2.38 12.94
N SER A 41 13.52 2.48 13.79
CA SER A 41 13.53 1.83 15.11
C SER A 41 13.53 0.30 15.00
N ALA A 42 12.83 -0.26 14.03
CA ALA A 42 12.79 -1.71 13.81
C ALA A 42 14.15 -2.27 13.38
N VAL A 43 14.84 -1.59 12.47
CA VAL A 43 16.17 -2.02 12.00
C VAL A 43 17.26 -1.73 13.05
N ALA A 44 17.12 -0.67 13.83
CA ALA A 44 18.04 -0.36 14.95
C ALA A 44 18.06 -1.46 16.01
N ARG A 45 16.89 -2.09 16.31
CA ARG A 45 16.83 -3.27 17.19
C ARG A 45 17.63 -4.48 16.70
N LYS A 46 17.96 -4.50 15.39
CA LYS A 46 18.85 -5.51 14.80
C LYS A 46 20.32 -5.05 14.74
N GLY A 47 20.65 -3.90 15.32
CA GLY A 47 21.97 -3.29 15.27
C GLY A 47 22.31 -2.66 13.91
N TRP A 48 21.32 -2.39 13.07
CA TRP A 48 21.50 -1.80 11.76
C TRP A 48 21.10 -0.32 11.76
N ARG A 49 21.71 0.45 10.86
CA ARG A 49 21.38 1.85 10.64
C ARG A 49 20.72 2.03 9.28
N CYS A 50 19.57 2.66 9.26
CA CYS A 50 18.96 3.12 8.02
C CYS A 50 19.66 4.41 7.56
N ALA A 51 20.27 4.38 6.38
CA ALA A 51 21.03 5.49 5.83
C ALA A 51 20.15 6.52 5.14
N ALA A 52 19.09 6.09 4.45
CA ALA A 52 18.16 6.96 3.73
C ALA A 52 16.74 6.38 3.72
N GLY A 53 15.76 7.25 3.58
CA GLY A 53 14.36 6.85 3.48
C GLY A 53 13.56 7.85 2.66
N TYR A 54 12.69 7.32 1.82
CA TYR A 54 11.94 8.10 0.84
C TYR A 54 10.48 7.68 0.78
N SER A 55 9.60 8.62 0.44
CA SER A 55 8.23 8.32 0.07
C SER A 55 7.92 8.75 -1.36
N VAL A 56 7.03 7.99 -1.99
CA VAL A 56 6.45 8.30 -3.30
C VAL A 56 4.93 8.38 -3.11
N THR A 57 4.36 9.54 -3.41
CA THR A 57 2.92 9.72 -3.38
C THR A 57 2.31 9.12 -4.64
N MET A 58 1.34 8.24 -4.46
CA MET A 58 0.64 7.50 -5.51
C MET A 58 -0.86 7.76 -5.40
N PRO A 59 -1.65 7.49 -6.44
CA PRO A 59 -3.09 7.61 -6.38
C PRO A 59 -3.71 6.83 -5.22
N ASN A 60 -4.78 7.39 -4.63
CA ASN A 60 -5.51 6.73 -3.57
C ASN A 60 -6.27 5.52 -4.08
N THR A 61 -6.14 4.41 -3.35
CA THR A 61 -6.83 3.15 -3.65
C THR A 61 -7.62 2.63 -2.45
N TYR A 62 -7.62 3.37 -1.33
CA TYR A 62 -8.29 2.94 -0.12
C TYR A 62 -9.73 3.45 -0.08
N VAL A 63 -10.69 2.53 -0.27
CA VAL A 63 -12.12 2.86 -0.40
C VAL A 63 -13.00 2.21 0.68
N SER A 64 -12.46 1.39 1.57
CA SER A 64 -13.26 0.60 2.52
C SER A 64 -13.75 1.36 3.75
N LEU A 65 -13.46 2.66 3.87
CA LEU A 65 -14.01 3.51 4.92
C LEU A 65 -14.89 4.65 4.38
N PRO A 66 -15.88 5.12 5.15
CA PRO A 66 -16.60 6.34 4.81
C PRO A 66 -15.65 7.54 4.64
N GLY A 67 -15.92 8.39 3.66
CA GLY A 67 -15.08 9.58 3.39
C GLY A 67 -13.81 9.34 2.59
N PHE A 68 -13.47 8.08 2.29
CA PHE A 68 -12.33 7.73 1.43
C PHE A 68 -12.85 7.23 0.08
N ASP A 69 -12.24 7.70 -0.99
CA ASP A 69 -12.51 7.24 -2.36
C ASP A 69 -11.20 7.29 -3.18
N VAL A 70 -11.26 6.81 -4.41
CA VAL A 70 -10.18 7.02 -5.37
C VAL A 70 -10.05 8.50 -5.71
N ASP A 71 -8.86 8.90 -6.13
CA ASP A 71 -8.63 10.27 -6.58
C ASP A 71 -9.40 10.57 -7.87
N ASP A 72 -9.76 11.84 -8.06
CA ASP A 72 -10.24 12.35 -9.35
C ASP A 72 -9.13 12.23 -10.41
N GLU A 73 -9.51 12.15 -11.69
CA GLU A 73 -8.61 11.90 -12.81
C GLU A 73 -7.42 12.89 -12.88
N ASP A 74 -7.67 14.17 -12.62
CA ASP A 74 -6.64 15.20 -12.62
C ASP A 74 -5.63 15.01 -11.47
N VAL A 75 -6.12 14.60 -10.29
CA VAL A 75 -5.28 14.32 -9.13
C VAL A 75 -4.48 13.05 -9.35
N GLU A 76 -5.12 12.00 -9.88
CA GLU A 76 -4.47 10.74 -10.26
C GLU A 76 -3.32 11.00 -11.22
N THR A 77 -3.60 11.69 -12.35
CA THR A 77 -2.62 12.01 -13.38
C THR A 77 -1.44 12.80 -12.83
N ARG A 78 -1.70 13.83 -12.02
CA ARG A 78 -0.65 14.63 -11.38
C ARG A 78 0.21 13.80 -10.42
N LYS A 79 -0.40 12.93 -9.59
CA LYS A 79 0.33 12.05 -8.66
C LYS A 79 1.23 11.09 -9.44
N VAL A 80 0.74 10.44 -10.50
CA VAL A 80 1.51 9.52 -11.34
C VAL A 80 2.67 10.24 -12.03
N HIS A 81 2.42 11.40 -12.64
CA HIS A 81 3.47 12.19 -13.28
C HIS A 81 4.58 12.59 -12.28
N ASN A 82 4.20 13.09 -11.11
CA ASN A 82 5.16 13.46 -10.07
C ASN A 82 5.92 12.25 -9.52
N ALA A 83 5.30 11.07 -9.46
CA ALA A 83 5.93 9.85 -9.00
C ALA A 83 7.10 9.44 -9.89
N VAL A 84 7.02 9.63 -11.22
CA VAL A 84 8.11 9.33 -12.16
C VAL A 84 9.35 10.18 -11.85
N ALA A 85 9.19 11.50 -11.72
CA ALA A 85 10.29 12.39 -11.37
C ALA A 85 10.87 12.05 -9.99
N ARG A 86 9.97 11.72 -9.04
CA ARG A 86 10.34 11.33 -7.69
C ARG A 86 11.18 10.06 -7.65
N VAL A 87 10.81 9.04 -8.42
CA VAL A 87 11.56 7.78 -8.52
C VAL A 87 12.94 8.01 -9.17
N ARG A 88 13.05 8.85 -10.18
CA ARG A 88 14.34 9.22 -10.77
C ARG A 88 15.27 9.86 -9.73
N PHE A 89 14.78 10.87 -9.02
CA PHE A 89 15.52 11.50 -7.92
C PHE A 89 15.97 10.46 -6.87
N ILE A 90 15.07 9.57 -6.43
CA ILE A 90 15.40 8.53 -5.44
C ILE A 90 16.50 7.60 -5.97
N ASN A 91 16.45 7.21 -7.24
CA ASN A 91 17.47 6.34 -7.84
C ASN A 91 18.86 7.01 -7.85
N GLU A 92 18.94 8.31 -8.15
CA GLU A 92 20.19 9.08 -8.12
C GLU A 92 20.76 9.14 -6.68
N GLU A 93 19.93 9.42 -5.69
CA GLU A 93 20.31 9.47 -4.28
C GLU A 93 20.82 8.09 -3.79
N ILE A 94 20.12 7.01 -4.15
CA ILE A 94 20.52 5.65 -3.78
C ILE A 94 21.83 5.26 -4.48
N ALA A 95 21.96 5.54 -5.78
CA ALA A 95 23.19 5.27 -6.55
C ALA A 95 24.41 5.99 -5.94
N SER A 96 24.20 7.21 -5.45
CA SER A 96 25.23 8.02 -4.76
C SER A 96 25.44 7.62 -3.30
N ARG A 97 24.72 6.61 -2.79
CA ARG A 97 24.75 6.15 -1.38
C ARG A 97 24.56 7.30 -0.37
N VAL A 98 23.66 8.22 -0.67
CA VAL A 98 23.39 9.39 0.19
C VAL A 98 22.97 8.92 1.59
N GLN A 99 23.58 9.56 2.62
CA GLN A 99 23.21 9.34 4.01
C GLN A 99 22.52 10.58 4.54
N THR A 100 21.27 10.43 4.98
CA THR A 100 20.49 11.55 5.48
C THR A 100 20.30 11.49 6.99
N LYS A 101 20.27 12.65 7.64
CA LYS A 101 19.85 12.78 9.05
C LYS A 101 18.32 12.76 9.18
N HIS A 102 17.64 13.28 8.17
CA HIS A 102 16.19 13.34 8.08
C HIS A 102 15.71 12.58 6.85
N TYR A 103 14.77 11.68 7.05
CA TYR A 103 14.19 10.93 5.93
C TYR A 103 13.33 11.83 5.05
N ASN A 104 13.47 11.67 3.75
CA ASN A 104 12.73 12.43 2.75
C ASN A 104 11.36 11.79 2.50
N CYS A 105 10.52 11.78 3.54
CA CYS A 105 9.18 11.22 3.56
C CYS A 105 8.14 12.28 3.86
N HIS A 106 6.99 12.19 3.20
CA HIS A 106 5.87 13.09 3.46
C HIS A 106 5.07 12.59 4.67
N GLU A 107 5.35 13.11 5.86
CA GLU A 107 4.70 12.64 7.09
C GLU A 107 3.24 13.12 7.24
N GLY A 108 2.87 14.22 6.57
CA GLY A 108 1.53 14.81 6.63
C GLY A 108 1.19 15.45 7.97
N ALA A 109 -0.09 15.76 8.16
CA ALA A 109 -0.59 16.34 9.40
C ALA A 109 -0.81 15.28 10.49
N LEU A 110 -0.54 15.63 11.75
CA LEU A 110 -0.74 14.78 12.93
C LEU A 110 -0.13 13.36 12.82
N PRO A 111 1.14 13.22 12.39
CA PRO A 111 1.73 11.91 12.09
C PRO A 111 1.79 11.00 13.33
N PHE A 112 1.96 11.57 14.53
CA PHE A 112 1.98 10.83 15.78
C PHE A 112 0.62 10.19 16.08
N THR A 113 -0.46 10.96 16.03
CA THR A 113 -1.83 10.49 16.28
C THR A 113 -2.23 9.38 15.31
N LYS A 114 -1.94 9.57 14.02
CA LYS A 114 -2.21 8.56 12.99
C LYS A 114 -1.46 7.24 13.27
N SER A 115 -0.19 7.31 13.62
CA SER A 115 0.65 6.11 13.74
C SER A 115 0.48 5.36 15.06
N TYR A 116 0.22 6.05 16.17
CA TYR A 116 0.22 5.42 17.50
C TYR A 116 -1.17 5.21 18.07
N PHE A 117 -2.19 5.94 17.61
CA PHE A 117 -3.58 5.78 18.07
C PHE A 117 -4.49 5.24 16.97
N LEU A 118 -4.57 5.89 15.79
CA LEU A 118 -5.48 5.43 14.74
C LEU A 118 -5.07 4.08 14.16
N ARG A 119 -3.79 3.85 13.90
CA ARG A 119 -3.31 2.61 13.30
C ARG A 119 -3.59 1.36 14.15
N PRO A 120 -3.29 1.31 15.46
CA PRO A 120 -3.66 0.15 16.28
C PRO A 120 -5.16 -0.09 16.32
N PHE A 121 -5.96 0.98 16.46
CA PHE A 121 -7.41 0.89 16.40
C PHE A 121 -7.90 0.32 15.07
N PHE A 122 -7.37 0.85 13.96
CA PHE A 122 -7.67 0.39 12.62
C PHE A 122 -7.35 -1.10 12.44
N ASN A 123 -6.15 -1.51 12.81
CA ASN A 123 -5.70 -2.90 12.66
C ASN A 123 -6.55 -3.88 13.49
N THR A 124 -7.00 -3.46 14.66
CA THR A 124 -7.75 -4.34 15.57
C THR A 124 -9.23 -4.45 15.20
N PHE A 125 -9.84 -3.34 14.76
CA PHE A 125 -11.30 -3.28 14.64
C PHE A 125 -11.82 -3.14 13.21
N LEU A 126 -11.01 -2.57 12.30
CA LEU A 126 -11.47 -2.24 10.95
C LEU A 126 -10.91 -3.15 9.87
N MET A 127 -9.85 -3.91 10.16
CA MET A 127 -9.30 -4.90 9.23
C MET A 127 -10.05 -6.23 9.35
N SER A 128 -11.08 -6.41 8.55
CA SER A 128 -11.85 -7.65 8.51
C SER A 128 -12.20 -8.05 7.07
N PRO A 129 -12.05 -9.32 6.66
CA PRO A 129 -12.52 -9.79 5.37
C PRO A 129 -14.05 -9.97 5.29
N LYS A 130 -14.73 -10.07 6.43
CA LYS A 130 -16.15 -10.42 6.52
C LYS A 130 -17.10 -9.54 5.70
N PRO A 131 -16.88 -8.19 5.57
CA PRO A 131 -17.73 -7.36 4.75
C PRO A 131 -17.57 -7.54 3.25
N PHE A 132 -16.50 -8.20 2.77
CA PHE A 132 -16.36 -8.46 1.33
C PHE A 132 -17.42 -9.41 0.82
N HIS A 133 -18.04 -9.04 -0.28
CA HIS A 133 -19.01 -9.86 -0.99
C HIS A 133 -19.01 -9.54 -2.48
N ALA A 134 -19.66 -10.37 -3.27
CA ALA A 134 -19.91 -10.11 -4.68
C ALA A 134 -21.40 -9.87 -4.93
N THR A 135 -21.70 -8.83 -5.69
CA THR A 135 -23.06 -8.52 -6.13
C THR A 135 -23.53 -9.49 -7.23
N GLU A 136 -24.81 -9.38 -7.62
CA GLU A 136 -25.39 -10.17 -8.71
C GLU A 136 -24.70 -9.95 -10.06
N ALA A 137 -24.01 -8.84 -10.24
CA ALA A 137 -23.25 -8.53 -11.44
C ALA A 137 -21.98 -9.41 -11.61
N CYS A 138 -21.65 -10.26 -10.64
CA CYS A 138 -20.46 -11.11 -10.70
C CYS A 138 -20.56 -12.15 -11.83
N ILE A 139 -19.56 -12.16 -12.71
CA ILE A 139 -19.44 -13.08 -13.85
C ILE A 139 -18.46 -14.24 -13.59
N ALA A 140 -18.08 -14.50 -12.36
CA ALA A 140 -17.17 -15.58 -11.93
C ALA A 140 -15.83 -15.65 -12.72
N CYS A 141 -15.32 -14.52 -13.20
CA CYS A 141 -14.13 -14.45 -14.09
C CYS A 141 -12.79 -14.77 -13.39
N LYS A 142 -12.77 -15.03 -12.10
CA LYS A 142 -11.59 -15.38 -11.27
C LYS A 142 -10.47 -14.33 -11.22
N LYS A 143 -10.66 -13.12 -11.74
CA LYS A 143 -9.64 -12.07 -11.67
C LYS A 143 -9.30 -11.67 -10.23
N CYS A 144 -10.31 -11.59 -9.36
CA CYS A 144 -10.11 -11.28 -7.93
C CYS A 144 -9.32 -12.39 -7.21
N GLU A 145 -9.54 -13.66 -7.54
CA GLU A 145 -8.77 -14.79 -7.01
C GLU A 145 -7.30 -14.70 -7.43
N LYS A 146 -7.03 -14.46 -8.72
CA LYS A 146 -5.68 -14.35 -9.27
C LYS A 146 -4.92 -13.11 -8.76
N ALA A 147 -5.63 -12.02 -8.49
CA ALA A 147 -5.03 -10.77 -8.02
C ALA A 147 -4.77 -10.76 -6.50
N CYS A 148 -5.24 -11.76 -5.77
CA CYS A 148 -5.07 -11.81 -4.32
C CYS A 148 -3.62 -12.18 -3.94
N PRO A 149 -2.82 -11.27 -3.36
CA PRO A 149 -1.40 -11.51 -3.10
C PRO A 149 -1.17 -12.57 -2.01
N VAL A 150 -2.19 -12.87 -1.22
CA VAL A 150 -2.14 -13.87 -0.14
C VAL A 150 -3.02 -15.10 -0.43
N ASN A 151 -3.47 -15.28 -1.66
CA ASN A 151 -4.30 -16.40 -2.10
C ASN A 151 -5.55 -16.67 -1.22
N ASN A 152 -6.14 -15.60 -0.69
CA ASN A 152 -7.23 -15.64 0.29
C ASN A 152 -8.64 -15.68 -0.35
N ILE A 153 -8.74 -15.75 -1.67
CA ILE A 153 -10.01 -15.75 -2.41
C ILE A 153 -10.12 -17.02 -3.21
N LYS A 154 -11.27 -17.68 -3.13
CA LYS A 154 -11.63 -18.80 -3.99
C LYS A 154 -12.91 -18.50 -4.76
N VAL A 155 -12.91 -18.80 -6.05
CA VAL A 155 -14.05 -18.55 -6.94
C VAL A 155 -14.54 -19.87 -7.51
N THR A 156 -15.75 -20.27 -7.07
CA THR A 156 -16.58 -21.29 -7.74
C THR A 156 -17.62 -20.58 -8.59
N ASP A 157 -18.83 -20.44 -8.13
CA ASP A 157 -19.88 -19.61 -8.75
C ASP A 157 -19.71 -18.12 -8.41
N ARG A 158 -19.22 -17.85 -7.20
CA ARG A 158 -18.91 -16.50 -6.69
C ARG A 158 -17.65 -16.52 -5.82
N PRO A 159 -16.95 -15.38 -5.68
CA PRO A 159 -15.79 -15.30 -4.81
C PRO A 159 -16.18 -15.43 -3.35
N VAL A 160 -15.39 -16.19 -2.62
CA VAL A 160 -15.44 -16.34 -1.17
C VAL A 160 -14.10 -15.93 -0.60
N TRP A 161 -14.11 -15.06 0.41
CA TRP A 161 -12.92 -14.57 1.11
C TRP A 161 -12.67 -15.40 2.37
N GLY A 162 -11.44 -15.84 2.55
CA GLY A 162 -10.98 -16.47 3.79
C GLY A 162 -10.54 -15.42 4.85
N ASP A 163 -9.95 -15.90 5.93
CA ASP A 163 -9.59 -15.06 7.08
C ASP A 163 -8.22 -14.35 6.95
N ASN A 164 -7.40 -14.74 5.97
CA ASN A 164 -6.05 -14.19 5.78
C ASN A 164 -6.03 -12.95 4.85
N CYS A 165 -6.98 -12.03 5.02
CA CYS A 165 -7.09 -10.84 4.17
C CYS A 165 -6.20 -9.69 4.70
N THR A 166 -5.38 -9.12 3.83
CA THR A 166 -4.54 -7.94 4.12
C THR A 166 -5.22 -6.61 3.79
N GLN A 167 -6.48 -6.63 3.38
CA GLN A 167 -7.24 -5.45 2.93
C GLN A 167 -6.55 -4.59 1.86
N CYS A 168 -5.79 -5.21 0.97
CA CYS A 168 -5.11 -4.50 -0.13
C CYS A 168 -6.06 -4.00 -1.22
N LEU A 169 -7.34 -4.39 -1.21
CA LEU A 169 -8.39 -4.00 -2.16
C LEU A 169 -8.12 -4.37 -3.63
N ALA A 170 -7.08 -5.14 -3.93
CA ALA A 170 -6.77 -5.57 -5.29
C ALA A 170 -7.97 -6.27 -5.96
N CYS A 171 -8.71 -7.10 -5.21
CA CYS A 171 -9.91 -7.79 -5.71
C CYS A 171 -11.03 -6.81 -6.11
N TYR A 172 -11.19 -5.72 -5.38
CA TYR A 172 -12.15 -4.65 -5.67
C TYR A 172 -11.78 -3.92 -6.95
N HIS A 173 -10.54 -3.45 -7.04
CA HIS A 173 -10.08 -2.63 -8.16
C HIS A 173 -9.94 -3.38 -9.48
N ILE A 174 -9.59 -4.68 -9.45
CA ILE A 174 -9.43 -5.50 -10.65
C ILE A 174 -10.75 -5.99 -11.24
N CYS A 175 -11.87 -5.88 -10.51
CA CYS A 175 -13.14 -6.43 -10.95
C CYS A 175 -13.69 -5.69 -12.18
N PRO A 176 -13.81 -6.33 -13.35
CA PRO A 176 -14.15 -5.64 -14.60
C PRO A 176 -15.60 -5.16 -14.64
N VAL A 177 -16.46 -5.76 -13.83
CA VAL A 177 -17.90 -5.44 -13.74
C VAL A 177 -18.26 -4.78 -12.41
N HIS A 178 -17.25 -4.35 -11.63
CA HIS A 178 -17.41 -3.69 -10.32
C HIS A 178 -18.37 -4.45 -9.38
N ALA A 179 -18.29 -5.79 -9.40
CA ALA A 179 -19.17 -6.64 -8.60
C ALA A 179 -18.62 -6.95 -7.19
N VAL A 180 -17.34 -6.66 -6.91
CA VAL A 180 -16.76 -6.87 -5.58
C VAL A 180 -17.03 -5.63 -4.73
N GLU A 181 -17.63 -5.83 -3.57
CA GLU A 181 -18.01 -4.76 -2.65
C GLU A 181 -17.51 -5.05 -1.22
N TYR A 182 -17.32 -3.97 -0.43
CA TYR A 182 -17.00 -4.05 0.98
C TYR A 182 -18.15 -3.46 1.81
N GLY A 183 -19.07 -4.31 2.24
CA GLY A 183 -20.33 -3.89 2.86
C GLY A 183 -21.11 -2.95 1.93
N LYS A 184 -21.75 -1.94 2.52
CA LYS A 184 -22.46 -0.88 1.79
C LYS A 184 -21.58 0.34 1.48
N VAL A 185 -20.35 0.34 2.01
CA VAL A 185 -19.48 1.53 1.96
C VAL A 185 -18.98 1.79 0.55
N THR A 186 -18.73 0.74 -0.23
CA THR A 186 -18.11 0.84 -1.55
C THR A 186 -19.09 0.90 -2.71
N ALA A 187 -20.39 0.71 -2.47
CA ALA A 187 -21.42 0.60 -3.53
C ALA A 187 -21.51 1.79 -4.52
N LYS A 188 -20.99 2.95 -4.13
CA LYS A 188 -21.00 4.17 -4.97
C LYS A 188 -19.62 4.75 -5.21
N LYS A 189 -18.54 3.99 -4.85
CA LYS A 189 -17.18 4.47 -4.95
C LYS A 189 -16.50 4.03 -6.24
N GLY A 190 -15.48 4.79 -6.62
CA GLY A 190 -14.71 4.52 -7.83
C GLY A 190 -13.80 3.30 -7.71
N GLN A 191 -13.31 2.84 -8.85
CA GLN A 191 -12.24 1.87 -8.96
C GLN A 191 -11.00 2.53 -9.56
N TYR A 192 -9.86 2.33 -8.94
CA TYR A 192 -8.59 2.67 -9.55
C TYR A 192 -8.22 1.61 -10.60
N LYS A 193 -8.17 1.99 -11.86
CA LYS A 193 -7.92 1.06 -12.99
C LYS A 193 -6.46 1.03 -13.42
N GLY A 194 -5.58 1.70 -12.68
CA GLY A 194 -4.15 1.71 -12.96
C GLY A 194 -3.85 2.23 -14.37
N ARG A 195 -4.21 3.47 -14.67
CA ARG A 195 -3.75 4.17 -15.87
C ARG A 195 -2.26 4.41 -15.73
N LEU A 196 -1.50 3.32 -15.76
CA LEU A 196 -0.08 3.35 -15.51
C LEU A 196 0.65 3.57 -16.82
N LEU A 197 1.52 4.57 -16.85
CA LEU A 197 2.76 4.65 -17.66
C LEU A 197 2.65 4.34 -19.16
N LYS A 198 1.53 3.84 -19.67
CA LYS A 198 1.31 3.64 -21.11
C LYS A 198 0.86 4.92 -21.80
N ASP A 199 0.39 5.89 -21.01
CA ASP A 199 -0.15 7.16 -21.50
C ASP A 199 0.72 8.35 -21.04
N LEU A 200 1.90 8.10 -20.49
CA LEU A 200 2.98 9.03 -20.19
C LEU A 200 4.12 8.88 -21.21
#